data_b4c389dbd43b9e64deb03d6cc2631bfb
#
_entry.id   b4c389dbd43b9e64deb03d6cc2631bfb
#
_cell.length_a   1.000
_cell.length_b   1.000
_cell.length_c   1.000
_cell.angle_alpha   90.00
_cell.angle_beta   90.00
_cell.angle_gamma   90.00
#
_symmetry.space_group_name_H-M   'P 1'
#
loop_
_entity.id
_entity.type
_entity.pdbx_description
1 polymer ?
#
loop_
_entity_poly.entity_id
_entity_poly.type
_entity_poly.pdbx_seq_one_letter_code
_entity_poly.pdbx_strand_id
1 'polypeptide(L)'
;MKHIGIYTIIAIAMLSACQENLEQRCQREAQAYTEKNCPALIAKDVTIDSLTFDRQSHTLCYAYTLGGVLDDSAIVNKSELKQQMLMDLRNATSLKIYKEAGYSFRYVYYSRKHQGQKLLDVVYKAKDYQK
;
A
#
# COMPACT_ATOMS: atom_id res chain seq x y z
N MET A 1 5.38 49.55 3.07
CA MET A 1 4.60 48.90 4.15
C MET A 1 3.44 48.07 3.68
N LYS A 2 2.62 48.56 2.74
CA LYS A 2 1.51 47.78 2.18
C LYS A 2 1.97 46.54 1.46
N HIS A 3 3.14 46.57 0.83
CA HIS A 3 3.68 45.42 0.09
C HIS A 3 4.07 44.25 1.00
N ILE A 4 4.54 44.52 2.21
CA ILE A 4 4.96 43.51 3.18
C ILE A 4 3.77 42.66 3.61
N GLY A 5 2.62 43.29 3.87
CA GLY A 5 1.39 42.57 4.24
C GLY A 5 0.89 41.65 3.14
N ILE A 6 0.97 42.09 1.89
CA ILE A 6 0.53 41.31 0.74
C ILE A 6 1.42 40.07 0.57
N TYR A 7 2.73 40.24 0.69
CA TYR A 7 3.66 39.10 0.59
C TYR A 7 3.46 38.07 1.69
N THR A 8 3.15 38.52 2.90
CA THR A 8 2.87 37.64 4.03
C THR A 8 1.64 36.78 3.76
N ILE A 9 0.58 37.37 3.22
CA ILE A 9 -0.66 36.64 2.91
C ILE A 9 -0.41 35.59 1.82
N ILE A 10 0.35 35.94 0.78
CA ILE A 10 0.69 35.02 -0.31
C ILE A 10 1.51 33.84 0.23
N ALA A 11 2.48 34.12 1.11
CA ALA A 11 3.31 33.07 1.71
C ALA A 11 2.47 32.06 2.51
N ILE A 12 1.50 32.55 3.29
CA ILE A 12 0.60 31.69 4.07
C ILE A 12 -0.25 30.82 3.14
N ALA A 13 -0.77 31.40 2.05
CA ALA A 13 -1.59 30.68 1.10
C ALA A 13 -0.78 29.57 0.41
N MET A 14 0.48 29.83 0.07
CA MET A 14 1.35 28.82 -0.55
C MET A 14 1.65 27.68 0.41
N LEU A 15 1.89 27.96 1.68
CA LEU A 15 2.11 26.94 2.70
C LEU A 15 0.88 26.04 2.86
N SER A 16 -0.32 26.63 2.88
CA SER A 16 -1.56 25.88 2.97
C SER A 16 -1.78 24.98 1.77
N ALA A 17 -1.45 25.47 0.56
CA ALA A 17 -1.61 24.72 -0.67
C ALA A 17 -0.66 23.52 -0.78
N CYS A 18 0.53 23.60 -0.12
CA CYS A 18 1.52 22.53 -0.16
C CYS A 18 1.34 21.48 0.93
N GLN A 19 0.44 21.72 1.89
CA GLN A 19 0.21 20.79 2.99
C GLN A 19 -0.94 19.85 2.68
N GLU A 20 -0.61 18.60 2.45
CA GLU A 20 -1.60 17.52 2.46
C GLU A 20 -1.36 16.68 3.71
N ASN A 21 -2.43 16.11 4.29
CA ASN A 21 -2.26 15.21 5.42
C ASN A 21 -1.82 13.83 4.92
N LEU A 22 -1.40 12.99 5.86
CA LEU A 22 -0.85 11.67 5.52
C LEU A 22 -1.87 10.79 4.81
N GLU A 23 -3.15 10.85 5.22
CA GLU A 23 -4.21 10.08 4.56
C GLU A 23 -4.37 10.49 3.10
N GLN A 24 -4.40 11.78 2.82
CA GLN A 24 -4.51 12.30 1.45
C GLN A 24 -3.31 11.86 0.61
N ARG A 25 -2.13 11.92 1.19
CA ARG A 25 -0.90 11.49 0.52
C ARG A 25 -0.95 10.00 0.19
N CYS A 26 -1.35 9.18 1.16
CA CYS A 26 -1.43 7.73 0.97
C CYS A 26 -2.44 7.39 -0.12
N GLN A 27 -3.61 8.03 -0.09
CA GLN A 27 -4.66 7.85 -1.11
C GLN A 27 -4.12 8.22 -2.49
N ARG A 28 -3.45 9.35 -2.60
CA ARG A 28 -2.91 9.85 -3.86
C ARG A 28 -1.82 8.92 -4.41
N GLU A 29 -0.91 8.49 -3.55
CA GLU A 29 0.18 7.58 -3.96
C GLU A 29 -0.35 6.23 -4.41
N ALA A 30 -1.35 5.68 -3.70
CA ALA A 30 -1.97 4.40 -4.06
C ALA A 30 -2.68 4.50 -5.41
N GLN A 31 -3.45 5.55 -5.63
CA GLN A 31 -4.12 5.77 -6.91
C GLN A 31 -3.13 5.95 -8.05
N ALA A 32 -2.10 6.76 -7.84
CA ALA A 32 -1.07 7.02 -8.86
C ALA A 32 -0.34 5.73 -9.23
N TYR A 33 0.01 4.92 -8.23
CA TYR A 33 0.68 3.65 -8.49
C TYR A 33 -0.20 2.72 -9.33
N THR A 34 -1.47 2.60 -8.96
CA THR A 34 -2.42 1.74 -9.65
C THR A 34 -2.63 2.19 -11.11
N GLU A 35 -2.83 3.48 -11.31
CA GLU A 35 -3.06 4.04 -12.64
C GLU A 35 -1.84 3.88 -13.56
N LYS A 36 -0.64 4.06 -13.01
CA LYS A 36 0.60 4.04 -13.80
C LYS A 36 1.17 2.64 -14.00
N ASN A 37 1.01 1.76 -13.03
CA ASN A 37 1.76 0.51 -12.99
C ASN A 37 0.90 -0.76 -13.01
N CYS A 38 -0.40 -0.66 -12.76
CA CYS A 38 -1.24 -1.86 -12.65
C CYS A 38 -2.19 -2.00 -13.83
N PRO A 39 -2.50 -3.23 -14.23
CA PRO A 39 -1.89 -4.47 -13.76
C PRO A 39 -0.49 -4.64 -14.36
N ALA A 40 0.40 -5.30 -13.62
CA ALA A 40 1.77 -5.54 -14.08
C ALA A 40 2.30 -6.86 -13.55
N LEU A 41 3.02 -7.57 -14.40
CA LEU A 41 3.74 -8.78 -14.01
C LEU A 41 4.99 -8.36 -13.24
N ILE A 42 5.05 -8.69 -11.96
CA ILE A 42 6.17 -8.31 -11.09
C ILE A 42 7.17 -9.46 -10.87
N ALA A 43 6.73 -10.68 -11.12
CA ALA A 43 7.53 -11.88 -11.09
C ALA A 43 6.84 -12.94 -11.92
N LYS A 44 7.49 -14.07 -12.17
CA LYS A 44 6.85 -15.17 -12.92
C LYS A 44 5.56 -15.58 -12.20
N ASP A 45 4.44 -15.56 -12.92
CA ASP A 45 3.11 -15.95 -12.44
C ASP A 45 2.56 -15.06 -11.30
N VAL A 46 3.13 -13.88 -11.09
CA VAL A 46 2.68 -12.94 -10.09
C VAL A 46 2.37 -11.60 -10.73
N THR A 47 1.11 -11.24 -10.74
CA THR A 47 0.63 -9.94 -11.26
C THR A 47 0.14 -9.09 -10.10
N ILE A 48 0.61 -7.84 -10.03
CA ILE A 48 0.01 -6.87 -9.11
C ILE A 48 -1.17 -6.22 -9.83
N ASP A 49 -2.35 -6.31 -9.23
CA ASP A 49 -3.57 -5.80 -9.84
C ASP A 49 -3.88 -4.38 -9.41
N SER A 50 -3.67 -4.07 -8.13
CA SER A 50 -3.97 -2.75 -7.60
C SER A 50 -3.31 -2.52 -6.25
N LEU A 51 -3.15 -1.24 -5.93
CA LEU A 51 -2.83 -0.76 -4.60
C LEU A 51 -3.91 0.25 -4.24
N THR A 52 -4.60 0.00 -3.13
CA THR A 52 -5.71 0.84 -2.68
C THR A 52 -5.51 1.22 -1.22
N PHE A 53 -6.15 2.32 -0.79
CA PHE A 53 -6.07 2.78 0.58
C PHE A 53 -7.47 2.97 1.15
N ASP A 54 -7.74 2.30 2.27
CA ASP A 54 -8.98 2.48 3.03
C ASP A 54 -8.73 3.50 4.13
N ARG A 55 -9.35 4.66 4.02
CA ARG A 55 -9.16 5.77 4.95
C ARG A 55 -9.76 5.52 6.32
N GLN A 56 -10.82 4.71 6.41
CA GLN A 56 -11.46 4.41 7.68
C GLN A 56 -10.58 3.56 8.58
N SER A 57 -9.96 2.53 8.00
CA SER A 57 -9.12 1.59 8.74
C SER A 57 -7.64 1.91 8.64
N HIS A 58 -7.26 2.95 7.87
CA HIS A 58 -5.88 3.28 7.56
C HIS A 58 -5.11 2.07 7.03
N THR A 59 -5.70 1.37 6.06
CA THR A 59 -5.13 0.14 5.51
C THR A 59 -4.76 0.30 4.04
N LEU A 60 -3.48 0.06 3.74
CA LEU A 60 -3.00 -0.10 2.37
C LEU A 60 -3.23 -1.55 1.95
N CYS A 61 -3.93 -1.75 0.84
CA CYS A 61 -4.26 -3.08 0.34
C CYS A 61 -3.57 -3.33 -1.00
N TYR A 62 -2.75 -4.37 -1.03
CA TYR A 62 -2.06 -4.86 -2.21
C TYR A 62 -2.80 -6.08 -2.74
N ALA A 63 -3.35 -5.99 -3.95
CA ALA A 63 -4.07 -7.10 -4.58
C ALA A 63 -3.23 -7.69 -5.70
N TYR A 64 -3.09 -9.01 -5.68
CA TYR A 64 -2.30 -9.76 -6.64
C TYR A 64 -3.11 -10.90 -7.24
N THR A 65 -2.76 -11.31 -8.46
CA THR A 65 -3.25 -12.54 -9.07
C THR A 65 -2.09 -13.48 -9.28
N LEU A 66 -2.26 -14.72 -8.85
CA LEU A 66 -1.26 -15.79 -8.99
C LEU A 66 -1.69 -16.78 -10.07
N GLY A 67 -0.74 -17.16 -10.92
CA GLY A 67 -0.96 -18.14 -11.98
C GLY A 67 -0.04 -19.33 -11.85
N GLY A 68 -0.19 -20.29 -12.76
CA GLY A 68 0.69 -21.45 -12.85
C GLY A 68 0.77 -22.25 -11.56
N VAL A 69 1.98 -22.61 -11.17
CA VAL A 69 2.26 -23.42 -9.97
C VAL A 69 1.84 -22.67 -8.69
N LEU A 70 1.90 -21.35 -8.69
CA LEU A 70 1.56 -20.53 -7.51
C LEU A 70 0.06 -20.43 -7.28
N ASP A 71 -0.76 -20.80 -8.24
CA ASP A 71 -2.20 -20.77 -8.15
C ASP A 71 -2.72 -21.95 -7.33
N ASP A 72 -2.31 -22.01 -6.07
CA ASP A 72 -2.60 -23.11 -5.15
C ASP A 72 -2.47 -22.59 -3.72
N SER A 73 -3.57 -22.61 -2.98
CA SER A 73 -3.60 -22.11 -1.60
C SER A 73 -2.65 -22.91 -0.69
N ALA A 74 -2.42 -24.19 -0.97
CA ALA A 74 -1.50 -25.00 -0.19
C ALA A 74 -0.04 -24.51 -0.33
N ILE A 75 0.28 -23.91 -1.48
CA ILE A 75 1.63 -23.38 -1.72
C ILE A 75 1.79 -22.01 -1.08
N VAL A 76 0.80 -21.12 -1.22
CA VAL A 76 0.94 -19.72 -0.80
C VAL A 76 0.48 -19.47 0.65
N ASN A 77 -0.40 -20.30 1.19
CA ASN A 77 -0.91 -20.13 2.55
C ASN A 77 -0.01 -20.85 3.57
N LYS A 78 1.28 -20.55 3.53
CA LYS A 78 2.28 -21.13 4.44
C LYS A 78 2.77 -20.09 5.42
N SER A 79 3.11 -20.53 6.63
CA SER A 79 3.63 -19.65 7.67
C SER A 79 4.95 -19.00 7.28
N GLU A 80 5.80 -19.72 6.55
CA GLU A 80 7.09 -19.20 6.07
C GLU A 80 6.90 -18.02 5.14
N LEU A 81 5.93 -18.09 4.23
CA LEU A 81 5.63 -16.99 3.31
C LEU A 81 5.12 -15.77 4.08
N LYS A 82 4.22 -15.99 5.04
CA LYS A 82 3.66 -14.89 5.86
C LYS A 82 4.75 -14.21 6.67
N GLN A 83 5.69 -14.98 7.23
CA GLN A 83 6.82 -14.44 7.97
C GLN A 83 7.75 -13.64 7.07
N GLN A 84 8.02 -14.14 5.86
CA GLN A 84 8.86 -13.43 4.90
C GLN A 84 8.21 -12.11 4.47
N MET A 85 6.91 -12.11 4.23
CA MET A 85 6.15 -10.90 3.91
C MET A 85 6.26 -9.88 5.03
N LEU A 86 6.16 -10.33 6.28
CA LEU A 86 6.28 -9.45 7.44
C LEU A 86 7.68 -8.85 7.53
N MET A 87 8.72 -9.66 7.30
CA MET A 87 10.10 -9.17 7.30
C MET A 87 10.33 -8.15 6.19
N ASP A 88 9.80 -8.41 5.01
CA ASP A 88 9.90 -7.48 3.89
C ASP A 88 9.22 -6.16 4.23
N LEU A 89 8.07 -6.22 4.88
CA LEU A 89 7.36 -5.03 5.33
C LEU A 89 8.17 -4.24 6.36
N ARG A 90 8.76 -4.93 7.34
CA ARG A 90 9.61 -4.27 8.34
C ARG A 90 10.78 -3.54 7.70
N ASN A 91 11.34 -4.10 6.65
CA ASN A 91 12.52 -3.57 5.98
C ASN A 91 12.19 -2.58 4.86
N ALA A 92 10.92 -2.39 4.53
CA ALA A 92 10.49 -1.51 3.44
C ALA A 92 10.63 -0.04 3.84
N THR A 93 11.72 0.60 3.42
CA THR A 93 12.02 2.00 3.74
C THR A 93 11.04 2.97 3.09
N SER A 94 10.51 2.60 1.92
CA SER A 94 9.52 3.43 1.21
C SER A 94 8.20 3.58 1.97
N LEU A 95 7.92 2.68 2.91
CA LEU A 95 6.69 2.69 3.69
C LEU A 95 6.90 3.23 5.11
N LYS A 96 8.09 3.76 5.39
CA LYS A 96 8.47 4.18 6.75
C LYS A 96 7.46 5.14 7.38
N ILE A 97 7.03 6.17 6.65
CA ILE A 97 6.11 7.18 7.20
C ILE A 97 4.76 6.58 7.57
N TYR A 98 4.29 5.62 6.78
CA TYR A 98 3.01 4.95 7.06
C TYR A 98 3.14 3.97 8.21
N LYS A 99 4.27 3.26 8.32
CA LYS A 99 4.55 2.38 9.45
C LYS A 99 4.67 3.16 10.75
N GLU A 100 5.34 4.31 10.72
CA GLU A 100 5.46 5.18 11.90
C GLU A 100 4.10 5.70 12.35
N ALA A 101 3.19 5.93 11.40
CA ALA A 101 1.82 6.36 11.71
C ALA A 101 0.91 5.21 12.17
N GLY A 102 1.41 3.97 12.16
CA GLY A 102 0.65 2.82 12.62
C GLY A 102 -0.36 2.28 11.63
N TYR A 103 -0.19 2.55 10.33
CA TYR A 103 -1.09 2.05 9.31
C TYR A 103 -1.03 0.53 9.18
N SER A 104 -2.11 -0.07 8.70
CA SER A 104 -2.16 -1.50 8.44
C SER A 104 -1.86 -1.78 6.97
N PHE A 105 -1.34 -2.97 6.71
CA PHE A 105 -0.98 -3.41 5.35
C PHE A 105 -1.62 -4.76 5.10
N ARG A 106 -2.46 -4.82 4.05
CA ARG A 106 -3.19 -6.02 3.68
C ARG A 106 -2.68 -6.53 2.35
N TYR A 107 -2.46 -7.83 2.28
CA TYR A 107 -2.02 -8.51 1.05
C TYR A 107 -3.05 -9.57 0.70
N VAL A 108 -3.62 -9.46 -0.49
CA VAL A 108 -4.63 -10.40 -0.97
C VAL A 108 -4.13 -11.03 -2.27
N TYR A 109 -4.05 -12.35 -2.29
CA TYR A 109 -3.67 -13.10 -3.48
C TYR A 109 -4.89 -13.82 -4.01
N TYR A 110 -5.22 -13.58 -5.28
CA TYR A 110 -6.35 -14.19 -5.97
C TYR A 110 -5.87 -15.25 -6.95
N SER A 111 -6.72 -16.26 -7.18
CA SER A 111 -6.48 -17.31 -8.17
C SER A 111 -6.75 -16.79 -9.57
N ARG A 112 -5.86 -17.12 -10.50
CA ARG A 112 -6.11 -16.82 -11.93
C ARG A 112 -7.15 -17.79 -12.52
N LYS A 113 -7.07 -19.08 -12.15
CA LYS A 113 -7.99 -20.10 -12.65
C LYS A 113 -9.41 -19.88 -12.18
N HIS A 114 -9.56 -19.52 -10.92
CA HIS A 114 -10.86 -19.38 -10.27
C HIS A 114 -11.08 -17.93 -9.86
N GLN A 115 -11.62 -17.15 -10.79
CA GLN A 115 -11.81 -15.71 -10.63
C GLN A 115 -12.58 -15.40 -9.34
N GLY A 116 -12.05 -14.49 -8.54
CA GLY A 116 -12.65 -14.10 -7.27
C GLY A 116 -12.28 -14.96 -6.08
N GLN A 117 -11.61 -16.11 -6.31
CA GLN A 117 -11.17 -16.96 -5.21
C GLN A 117 -9.89 -16.42 -4.59
N LYS A 118 -9.91 -16.23 -3.28
CA LYS A 118 -8.72 -15.81 -2.54
C LYS A 118 -7.89 -17.02 -2.17
N LEU A 119 -6.59 -16.94 -2.46
CA LEU A 119 -5.62 -17.96 -2.05
C LEU A 119 -5.00 -17.59 -0.70
N LEU A 120 -4.86 -16.29 -0.43
CA LEU A 120 -4.32 -15.76 0.81
C LEU A 120 -4.88 -14.36 1.03
N ASP A 121 -5.20 -14.05 2.29
CA ASP A 121 -5.64 -12.73 2.70
C ASP A 121 -5.07 -12.49 4.10
N VAL A 122 -4.07 -11.62 4.19
CA VAL A 122 -3.37 -11.36 5.45
C VAL A 122 -3.24 -9.87 5.69
N VAL A 123 -3.44 -9.47 6.95
CA VAL A 123 -3.29 -8.07 7.38
C VAL A 123 -2.21 -8.01 8.44
N TYR A 124 -1.24 -7.10 8.24
CA TYR A 124 -0.23 -6.78 9.25
C TYR A 124 -0.55 -5.43 9.86
N LYS A 125 -0.71 -5.43 11.17
CA LYS A 125 -0.98 -4.22 11.95
C LYS A 125 0.30 -3.73 12.62
N ALA A 126 0.26 -2.53 13.20
CA ALA A 126 1.42 -1.94 13.87
C ALA A 126 2.04 -2.89 14.90
N LYS A 127 1.22 -3.59 15.66
CA LYS A 127 1.71 -4.57 16.66
C LYS A 127 2.53 -5.69 16.05
N ASP A 128 2.31 -6.01 14.76
CA ASP A 128 3.02 -7.09 14.09
C ASP A 128 4.38 -6.66 13.58
N TYR A 129 4.48 -5.46 13.00
CA TYR A 129 5.71 -5.02 12.34
C TYR A 129 6.58 -4.10 13.19
N GLN A 130 6.08 -3.56 14.29
CA GLN A 130 6.82 -2.65 15.18
C GLN A 130 7.69 -3.37 16.23
N LYS A 131 7.67 -4.67 16.27
CA LYS A 131 8.49 -5.43 17.23
C LYS A 131 9.96 -5.39 16.91
#